data_e1946af6b96e53d1dd27a40447348d2f
#
_entry.id   e1946af6b96e53d1dd27a40447348d2f
#
_cell.length_a   1.000
_cell.length_b   1.000
_cell.length_c   1.000
_cell.angle_alpha   90.00
_cell.angle_beta   90.00
_cell.angle_gamma   90.00
#
_symmetry.space_group_name_H-M   'P 1'
#
loop_
_entity.id
_entity.type
_entity.pdbx_description
1 polymer ?
#
loop_
_entity_poly.entity_id
_entity_poly.type
_entity_poly.pdbx_seq_one_letter_code
_entity_poly.pdbx_strand_id
1 'polypeptide(L)'
;MSLAEEFSIRYAGLRQAYGTFTANNETREDGKASGKNITISKELSDKDLLKLWENHLSGQQSVGIVPIDQHNKCVWGAIDVDEYQLDLKDLALKVAKQKLPLVICRSKSGGAHIYIFLVEAIPASMLQRKLRQLAAAIGYGGAEIFPKQTQLLLDRGDRGSTLNMPYFGGENSTRYAYGKKGQALSPEEFLEYCKKIELTPKTLEALEASPLNESINWLDQGPPCLQHLVVQGFPKGTRNSGLFNVGVFLRKKYADDWEKRLEDINIQFMQPPLGAQEVLTIGKQVQRKDYFYKCNDQPIASHCNSPLCRTRKFGIGANGGTPLFSNLTKQDSDPPIWFLDVEGGRLELETDDLLNQNRFQRKCMDALNKIPPKVKENVWRQIIQQLLDALTVVEVPK
;
A
#
# COMPACT_ATOMS: atom_id res chain seq x y z
N MET A 1 -23.56 24.33 -3.25
CA MET A 1 -23.31 22.90 -3.03
C MET A 1 -23.13 22.71 -1.53
N SER A 2 -23.80 21.75 -0.91
CA SER A 2 -23.61 21.47 0.51
C SER A 2 -22.23 20.82 0.74
N LEU A 3 -21.75 20.87 1.99
CA LEU A 3 -20.49 20.20 2.35
C LEU A 3 -20.53 18.69 2.06
N ALA A 4 -21.65 18.04 2.34
CA ALA A 4 -21.86 16.62 2.05
C ALA A 4 -21.82 16.30 0.54
N GLU A 5 -22.39 17.17 -0.31
CA GLU A 5 -22.28 17.04 -1.76
C GLU A 5 -20.85 17.17 -2.23
N GLU A 6 -20.07 18.14 -1.74
CA GLU A 6 -18.67 18.32 -2.12
C GLU A 6 -17.79 17.14 -1.71
N PHE A 7 -17.99 16.59 -0.50
CA PHE A 7 -17.31 15.38 -0.06
C PHE A 7 -17.68 14.16 -0.92
N SER A 8 -18.97 14.00 -1.27
CA SER A 8 -19.44 12.88 -2.09
C SER A 8 -18.83 12.88 -3.49
N ILE A 9 -18.64 14.07 -4.07
CA ILE A 9 -17.95 14.24 -5.36
C ILE A 9 -16.45 13.97 -5.22
N ARG A 10 -15.82 14.53 -4.19
CA ARG A 10 -14.37 14.40 -3.95
C ARG A 10 -13.93 12.96 -3.73
N TYR A 11 -14.76 12.19 -3.03
CA TYR A 11 -14.53 10.78 -2.70
C TYR A 11 -15.42 9.83 -3.53
N ALA A 12 -15.70 10.20 -4.80
CA ALA A 12 -16.44 9.31 -5.68
C ALA A 12 -15.72 7.96 -5.84
N GLY A 13 -16.46 6.86 -5.80
CA GLY A 13 -15.97 5.50 -5.88
C GLY A 13 -17.07 4.52 -6.22
N LEU A 14 -16.94 3.27 -5.78
CA LEU A 14 -17.94 2.23 -6.03
C LEU A 14 -19.28 2.57 -5.36
N ARG A 15 -20.36 2.46 -6.15
CA ARG A 15 -21.72 2.72 -5.67
C ARG A 15 -22.46 1.47 -5.19
N GLN A 16 -21.92 0.29 -5.45
CA GLN A 16 -22.52 -0.98 -5.06
C GLN A 16 -22.09 -1.46 -3.66
N ALA A 17 -21.27 -0.67 -2.97
CA ALA A 17 -20.88 -0.98 -1.59
C ALA A 17 -20.37 0.25 -0.85
N TYR A 18 -20.47 0.21 0.48
CA TYR A 18 -19.84 1.18 1.36
C TYR A 18 -19.41 0.50 2.67
N GLY A 19 -18.43 1.10 3.33
CA GLY A 19 -17.99 0.66 4.65
C GLY A 19 -18.74 1.38 5.76
N THR A 20 -18.93 0.71 6.87
CA THR A 20 -19.33 1.32 8.13
C THR A 20 -18.57 0.69 9.29
N PHE A 21 -18.50 1.44 10.39
CA PHE A 21 -17.90 0.94 11.62
C PHE A 21 -18.99 0.85 12.68
N THR A 22 -19.19 -0.35 13.19
CA THR A 22 -20.06 -0.59 14.35
C THR A 22 -19.18 -0.73 15.59
N ALA A 23 -19.30 0.21 16.53
CA ALA A 23 -18.62 0.09 17.81
C ALA A 23 -19.28 -1.01 18.65
N ASN A 24 -18.47 -1.89 19.23
CA ASN A 24 -18.92 -2.75 20.33
C ASN A 24 -18.83 -1.92 21.62
N ASN A 25 -19.71 -2.21 22.60
CA ASN A 25 -19.70 -1.51 23.91
C ASN A 25 -18.46 -1.81 24.77
N GLU A 26 -17.45 -2.46 24.20
CA GLU A 26 -16.22 -2.84 24.87
C GLU A 26 -15.08 -1.91 24.45
N THR A 27 -14.34 -1.40 25.42
CA THR A 27 -13.08 -0.70 25.17
C THR A 27 -11.95 -1.71 25.25
N ARG A 28 -11.07 -1.73 24.24
CA ARG A 28 -9.85 -2.57 24.26
C ARG A 28 -8.88 -2.09 25.35
N GLU A 29 -7.97 -2.97 25.78
CA GLU A 29 -6.91 -2.65 26.76
C GLU A 29 -6.06 -1.44 26.35
N ASP A 30 -5.96 -1.14 25.04
CA ASP A 30 -5.25 0.03 24.49
C ASP A 30 -6.09 1.32 24.47
N GLY A 31 -7.26 1.32 25.13
CA GLY A 31 -8.18 2.49 25.20
C GLY A 31 -8.99 2.78 23.93
N LYS A 32 -8.91 1.92 22.90
CA LYS A 32 -9.65 2.08 21.65
C LYS A 32 -11.05 1.49 21.76
N ALA A 33 -12.02 2.16 21.13
CA ALA A 33 -13.34 1.57 20.93
C ALA A 33 -13.19 0.26 20.15
N SER A 34 -13.59 -0.86 20.76
CA SER A 34 -13.72 -2.14 20.09
C SER A 34 -14.84 -2.03 19.07
N GLY A 35 -14.66 -2.60 17.88
CA GLY A 35 -15.68 -2.57 16.84
C GLY A 35 -15.20 -3.23 15.56
N LYS A 36 -16.17 -3.50 14.68
CA LYS A 36 -15.93 -4.19 13.41
C LYS A 36 -16.15 -3.21 12.25
N ASN A 37 -15.18 -3.17 11.32
CA ASN A 37 -15.42 -2.55 10.02
C ASN A 37 -16.18 -3.57 9.15
N ILE A 38 -17.29 -3.15 8.59
CA ILE A 38 -18.16 -3.98 7.76
C ILE A 38 -18.32 -3.30 6.41
N THR A 39 -18.18 -4.04 5.33
CA THR A 39 -18.55 -3.59 4.00
C THR A 39 -19.96 -4.06 3.68
N ILE A 40 -20.88 -3.13 3.45
CA ILE A 40 -22.27 -3.38 3.11
C ILE A 40 -22.41 -3.37 1.60
N SER A 41 -22.88 -4.47 1.03
CA SER A 41 -23.20 -4.59 -0.39
C SER A 41 -24.61 -4.10 -0.64
N LYS A 42 -24.74 -2.84 -1.09
CA LYS A 42 -26.00 -2.18 -1.43
C LYS A 42 -25.75 -1.17 -2.53
N GLU A 43 -26.56 -1.18 -3.58
CA GLU A 43 -26.52 -0.12 -4.59
C GLU A 43 -27.02 1.21 -3.98
N LEU A 44 -26.23 2.27 -4.16
CA LEU A 44 -26.48 3.58 -3.61
C LEU A 44 -26.99 4.53 -4.68
N SER A 45 -28.20 5.07 -4.49
CA SER A 45 -28.67 6.24 -5.23
C SER A 45 -27.89 7.51 -4.81
N ASP A 46 -28.01 8.59 -5.59
CA ASP A 46 -27.42 9.88 -5.19
C ASP A 46 -27.94 10.36 -3.84
N LYS A 47 -29.23 10.11 -3.56
CA LYS A 47 -29.85 10.43 -2.29
C LYS A 47 -29.30 9.59 -1.12
N ASP A 48 -29.09 8.29 -1.34
CA ASP A 48 -28.48 7.42 -0.32
C ASP A 48 -27.04 7.88 -0.01
N LEU A 49 -26.25 8.17 -1.06
CA LEU A 49 -24.87 8.61 -0.90
C LEU A 49 -24.79 9.96 -0.17
N LEU A 50 -25.64 10.91 -0.53
CA LEU A 50 -25.70 12.20 0.16
C LEU A 50 -26.05 12.00 1.64
N LYS A 51 -27.03 11.15 1.95
CA LYS A 51 -27.44 10.85 3.32
C LYS A 51 -26.33 10.19 4.13
N LEU A 52 -25.55 9.30 3.52
CA LEU A 52 -24.36 8.69 4.17
C LEU A 52 -23.34 9.77 4.55
N TRP A 53 -23.05 10.74 3.66
CA TRP A 53 -22.13 11.82 3.94
C TRP A 53 -22.67 12.81 4.99
N GLU A 54 -23.95 13.14 4.97
CA GLU A 54 -24.59 13.94 6.02
C GLU A 54 -24.44 13.27 7.40
N ASN A 55 -24.74 11.96 7.49
CA ASN A 55 -24.59 11.20 8.73
C ASN A 55 -23.13 11.12 9.19
N HIS A 56 -22.19 11.04 8.24
CA HIS A 56 -20.75 11.02 8.53
C HIS A 56 -20.28 12.37 9.10
N LEU A 57 -20.60 13.46 8.42
CA LEU A 57 -20.19 14.80 8.83
C LEU A 57 -20.89 15.28 10.11
N SER A 58 -22.10 14.77 10.41
CA SER A 58 -22.77 15.01 11.69
C SER A 58 -22.31 14.10 12.83
N GLY A 59 -21.43 13.11 12.57
CA GLY A 59 -20.92 12.16 13.56
C GLY A 59 -21.90 11.04 13.94
N GLN A 60 -22.99 10.86 13.20
CA GLN A 60 -23.98 9.81 13.46
C GLN A 60 -23.53 8.43 13.00
N GLN A 61 -22.96 8.34 11.80
CA GLN A 61 -22.49 7.08 11.23
C GLN A 61 -21.25 7.30 10.38
N SER A 62 -20.15 6.60 10.69
CA SER A 62 -18.95 6.70 9.88
C SER A 62 -19.15 6.01 8.53
N VAL A 63 -18.60 6.60 7.46
CA VAL A 63 -18.60 6.03 6.11
C VAL A 63 -17.18 5.62 5.70
N GLY A 64 -17.10 4.48 5.02
CA GLY A 64 -15.94 4.05 4.27
C GLY A 64 -16.27 3.96 2.79
N ILE A 65 -15.38 4.39 1.93
CA ILE A 65 -15.59 4.38 0.47
C ILE A 65 -14.59 3.40 -0.16
N VAL A 66 -15.06 2.66 -1.17
CA VAL A 66 -14.22 1.86 -2.06
C VAL A 66 -13.76 2.77 -3.19
N PRO A 67 -12.46 3.10 -3.32
CA PRO A 67 -12.02 4.13 -4.27
C PRO A 67 -12.12 3.74 -5.74
N ILE A 68 -12.11 2.45 -6.05
CA ILE A 68 -12.25 1.91 -7.40
C ILE A 68 -13.72 1.81 -7.78
N ASP A 69 -14.11 2.37 -8.94
CA ASP A 69 -15.46 2.33 -9.47
C ASP A 69 -15.79 1.04 -10.26
N GLN A 70 -16.99 0.94 -10.77
CA GLN A 70 -17.46 -0.19 -11.59
C GLN A 70 -16.72 -0.36 -12.92
N HIS A 71 -15.96 0.64 -13.36
CA HIS A 71 -15.13 0.62 -14.56
C HIS A 71 -13.65 0.39 -14.26
N ASN A 72 -13.33 -0.02 -13.03
CA ASN A 72 -11.96 -0.19 -12.53
C ASN A 72 -11.12 1.10 -12.62
N LYS A 73 -11.75 2.26 -12.40
CA LYS A 73 -11.11 3.57 -12.40
C LYS A 73 -11.25 4.25 -11.03
N CYS A 74 -10.41 5.26 -10.78
CA CYS A 74 -10.40 6.03 -9.54
C CYS A 74 -10.17 7.52 -9.84
N VAL A 75 -10.84 8.40 -9.08
CA VAL A 75 -10.58 9.85 -9.04
C VAL A 75 -9.77 10.26 -7.81
N TRP A 76 -9.53 9.34 -6.89
CA TRP A 76 -8.68 9.50 -5.71
C TRP A 76 -8.07 8.17 -5.28
N GLY A 77 -7.04 8.26 -4.46
CA GLY A 77 -6.47 7.11 -3.79
C GLY A 77 -5.74 7.53 -2.52
N ALA A 78 -5.27 6.57 -1.75
CA ALA A 78 -4.60 6.85 -0.50
C ALA A 78 -3.48 5.86 -0.19
N ILE A 79 -2.51 6.33 0.59
CA ILE A 79 -1.52 5.53 1.30
C ILE A 79 -2.00 5.47 2.75
N ASP A 80 -2.22 4.27 3.27
CA ASP A 80 -2.68 4.03 4.65
C ASP A 80 -1.49 3.64 5.53
N VAL A 81 -1.11 4.53 6.43
CA VAL A 81 0.04 4.37 7.33
C VAL A 81 -0.45 4.07 8.73
N ASP A 82 -0.38 2.81 9.12
CA ASP A 82 -0.82 2.31 10.44
C ASP A 82 0.33 2.35 11.48
N GLU A 83 1.03 3.47 11.57
CA GLU A 83 2.03 3.69 12.62
C GLU A 83 1.43 4.51 13.77
N TYR A 84 1.49 3.97 14.99
CA TYR A 84 1.11 4.69 16.21
C TYR A 84 2.27 5.60 16.62
N GLN A 85 1.97 6.82 17.07
CA GLN A 85 2.94 7.88 17.43
C GLN A 85 3.59 8.59 16.22
N LEU A 86 2.94 8.58 15.06
CA LEU A 86 3.38 9.31 13.90
C LEU A 86 3.26 10.83 14.12
N ASP A 87 4.35 11.58 13.90
CA ASP A 87 4.27 13.04 13.84
C ASP A 87 3.68 13.49 12.49
N LEU A 88 2.36 13.63 12.48
CA LEU A 88 1.60 14.00 11.28
C LEU A 88 1.93 15.42 10.81
N LYS A 89 2.30 16.31 11.72
CA LYS A 89 2.71 17.68 11.37
C LYS A 89 4.05 17.67 10.65
N ASP A 90 5.03 16.93 11.16
CA ASP A 90 6.33 16.76 10.50
C ASP A 90 6.19 16.11 9.13
N LEU A 91 5.34 15.08 9.03
CA LEU A 91 5.03 14.42 7.75
C LEU A 91 4.42 15.39 6.73
N ALA A 92 3.47 16.25 7.16
CA ALA A 92 2.87 17.27 6.29
C ALA A 92 3.89 18.30 5.81
N LEU A 93 4.79 18.73 6.70
CA LEU A 93 5.89 19.63 6.35
C LEU A 93 6.87 18.98 5.36
N LYS A 94 7.23 17.72 5.53
CA LYS A 94 8.09 16.96 4.60
C LYS A 94 7.46 16.85 3.21
N VAL A 95 6.19 16.50 3.13
CA VAL A 95 5.43 16.42 1.87
C VAL A 95 5.37 17.79 1.19
N ALA A 96 5.09 18.86 1.96
CA ALA A 96 5.05 20.22 1.44
C ALA A 96 6.42 20.70 0.92
N LYS A 97 7.52 20.38 1.64
CA LYS A 97 8.90 20.69 1.24
C LYS A 97 9.28 20.01 -0.07
N GLN A 98 8.83 18.77 -0.27
CA GLN A 98 9.06 18.01 -1.51
C GLN A 98 8.09 18.41 -2.63
N LYS A 99 7.16 19.34 -2.38
CA LYS A 99 6.13 19.81 -3.33
C LYS A 99 5.26 18.66 -3.87
N LEU A 100 5.09 17.61 -3.09
CA LEU A 100 4.22 16.50 -3.49
C LEU A 100 2.74 16.89 -3.34
N PRO A 101 1.88 16.56 -4.31
CA PRO A 101 0.46 16.89 -4.30
C PRO A 101 -0.33 15.88 -3.45
N LEU A 102 0.04 15.78 -2.18
CA LEU A 102 -0.52 14.84 -1.21
C LEU A 102 -1.13 15.60 -0.04
N VAL A 103 -2.27 15.10 0.46
CA VAL A 103 -2.95 15.60 1.66
C VAL A 103 -2.87 14.58 2.76
N ILE A 104 -2.41 14.98 3.92
CA ILE A 104 -2.27 14.11 5.09
C ILE A 104 -3.45 14.33 6.01
N CYS A 105 -4.24 13.29 6.23
CA CYS A 105 -5.29 13.26 7.23
C CYS A 105 -4.93 12.29 8.36
N ARG A 106 -5.30 12.64 9.58
CA ARG A 106 -5.19 11.73 10.72
C ARG A 106 -6.19 10.58 10.53
N SER A 107 -5.73 9.35 10.64
CA SER A 107 -6.61 8.17 10.60
C SER A 107 -7.36 7.97 11.92
N LYS A 108 -8.37 7.09 11.92
CA LYS A 108 -9.13 6.74 13.12
C LYS A 108 -8.24 6.20 14.25
N SER A 109 -7.24 5.40 13.91
CA SER A 109 -6.31 4.75 14.85
C SER A 109 -5.15 5.65 15.30
N GLY A 110 -5.01 6.85 14.73
CA GLY A 110 -3.92 7.79 15.04
C GLY A 110 -2.74 7.74 14.08
N GLY A 111 -2.75 6.86 13.07
CA GLY A 111 -1.86 6.89 11.93
C GLY A 111 -2.27 7.94 10.89
N ALA A 112 -1.91 7.74 9.62
CA ALA A 112 -2.21 8.67 8.54
C ALA A 112 -2.89 8.00 7.34
N HIS A 113 -3.92 8.66 6.79
CA HIS A 113 -4.35 8.46 5.41
C HIS A 113 -3.77 9.59 4.57
N ILE A 114 -2.93 9.28 3.59
CA ILE A 114 -2.27 10.24 2.72
C ILE A 114 -2.94 10.17 1.36
N TYR A 115 -3.74 11.19 1.05
CA TYR A 115 -4.60 11.21 -0.13
C TYR A 115 -3.95 11.88 -1.33
N ILE A 116 -4.30 11.38 -2.52
CA ILE A 116 -4.09 12.03 -3.81
C ILE A 116 -5.44 12.16 -4.52
N PHE A 117 -5.65 13.28 -5.22
CA PHE A 117 -6.89 13.57 -5.93
C PHE A 117 -6.62 13.88 -7.40
N LEU A 118 -7.59 13.51 -8.25
CA LEU A 118 -7.49 13.65 -9.71
C LEU A 118 -8.70 14.40 -10.24
N VAL A 119 -8.48 15.18 -11.29
CA VAL A 119 -9.56 15.92 -11.98
C VAL A 119 -10.46 14.98 -12.81
N GLU A 120 -9.95 13.82 -13.20
CA GLU A 120 -10.68 12.81 -13.97
C GLU A 120 -10.26 11.38 -13.57
N ALA A 121 -11.14 10.42 -13.83
CA ALA A 121 -10.92 9.04 -13.43
C ALA A 121 -9.87 8.34 -14.32
N ILE A 122 -8.89 7.70 -13.68
CA ILE A 122 -7.82 6.91 -14.34
C ILE A 122 -7.91 5.43 -13.94
N PRO A 123 -7.27 4.51 -14.69
CA PRO A 123 -7.22 3.10 -14.30
C PRO A 123 -6.64 2.91 -12.88
N ALA A 124 -7.30 2.12 -12.07
CA ALA A 124 -6.89 1.83 -10.68
C ALA A 124 -5.46 1.28 -10.59
N SER A 125 -5.04 0.46 -11.58
CA SER A 125 -3.67 -0.07 -11.67
C SER A 125 -2.61 1.02 -11.86
N MET A 126 -2.92 2.07 -12.62
CA MET A 126 -2.05 3.22 -12.82
C MET A 126 -1.90 4.03 -11.54
N LEU A 127 -3.03 4.34 -10.88
CA LEU A 127 -3.03 5.08 -9.62
C LEU A 127 -2.30 4.30 -8.50
N GLN A 128 -2.61 3.01 -8.34
CA GLN A 128 -1.96 2.15 -7.34
C GLN A 128 -0.44 2.12 -7.53
N ARG A 129 0.03 1.96 -8.77
CA ARG A 129 1.47 1.97 -9.10
C ARG A 129 2.12 3.30 -8.70
N LYS A 130 1.49 4.43 -9.01
CA LYS A 130 2.02 5.76 -8.67
C LYS A 130 2.04 5.99 -7.16
N LEU A 131 0.97 5.61 -6.45
CA LEU A 131 0.92 5.70 -4.99
C LEU A 131 2.00 4.86 -4.30
N ARG A 132 2.32 3.65 -4.81
CA ARG A 132 3.45 2.86 -4.29
C ARG A 132 4.80 3.56 -4.48
N GLN A 133 4.99 4.26 -5.61
CA GLN A 133 6.21 5.06 -5.85
C GLN A 133 6.30 6.22 -4.86
N LEU A 134 5.18 6.94 -4.66
CA LEU A 134 5.12 8.07 -3.72
C LEU A 134 5.29 7.61 -2.27
N ALA A 135 4.65 6.51 -1.87
CA ALA A 135 4.82 5.91 -0.55
C ALA A 135 6.29 5.58 -0.26
N ALA A 136 6.98 4.94 -1.20
CA ALA A 136 8.40 4.64 -1.07
C ALA A 136 9.25 5.92 -0.97
N ALA A 137 8.92 6.96 -1.76
CA ALA A 137 9.64 8.25 -1.75
C ALA A 137 9.53 9.00 -0.41
N ILE A 138 8.39 8.88 0.29
CA ILE A 138 8.17 9.49 1.61
C ILE A 138 8.50 8.56 2.78
N GLY A 139 9.07 7.36 2.52
CA GLY A 139 9.53 6.41 3.55
C GLY A 139 8.51 5.37 4.01
N TYR A 140 7.36 5.28 3.34
CA TYR A 140 6.26 4.34 3.69
C TYR A 140 5.98 3.30 2.60
N GLY A 141 7.01 2.80 1.93
CA GLY A 141 6.88 1.83 0.84
C GLY A 141 6.18 0.52 1.19
N GLY A 142 6.15 0.15 2.48
CA GLY A 142 5.42 -1.00 3.00
C GLY A 142 3.96 -0.72 3.39
N ALA A 143 3.49 0.53 3.31
CA ALA A 143 2.13 0.91 3.67
C ALA A 143 1.08 0.31 2.72
N GLU A 144 -0.14 0.14 3.22
CA GLU A 144 -1.26 -0.27 2.38
C GLU A 144 -1.64 0.84 1.40
N ILE A 145 -1.98 0.45 0.18
CA ILE A 145 -2.39 1.38 -0.88
C ILE A 145 -3.85 1.16 -1.24
N PHE A 146 -4.62 2.23 -1.29
CA PHE A 146 -6.00 2.24 -1.77
C PHE A 146 -6.09 3.00 -3.11
N PRO A 147 -6.69 2.40 -4.15
CA PRO A 147 -7.40 1.13 -4.15
C PRO A 147 -6.47 -0.05 -3.85
N LYS A 148 -6.94 -1.01 -3.02
CA LYS A 148 -6.23 -2.29 -2.81
C LYS A 148 -6.28 -3.14 -4.08
N GLN A 149 -7.45 -3.23 -4.68
CA GLN A 149 -7.72 -3.96 -5.91
C GLN A 149 -7.52 -3.06 -7.13
N THR A 150 -7.03 -3.62 -8.22
CA THR A 150 -6.93 -2.94 -9.52
C THR A 150 -8.05 -3.34 -10.48
N GLN A 151 -8.81 -4.38 -10.11
CA GLN A 151 -9.97 -4.89 -10.82
C GLN A 151 -10.98 -5.42 -9.80
N LEU A 152 -12.27 -5.29 -10.09
CA LEU A 152 -13.37 -5.88 -9.34
C LEU A 152 -14.17 -6.84 -10.23
N LEU A 153 -14.54 -7.99 -9.67
CA LEU A 153 -15.43 -8.98 -10.30
C LEU A 153 -16.86 -8.75 -9.79
N LEU A 154 -17.45 -7.61 -10.12
CA LEU A 154 -18.73 -7.14 -9.59
C LEU A 154 -19.88 -8.12 -9.84
N ASP A 155 -19.92 -8.73 -11.04
CA ASP A 155 -20.94 -9.72 -11.43
C ASP A 155 -20.84 -11.01 -10.59
N ARG A 156 -19.72 -11.21 -9.92
CA ARG A 156 -19.47 -12.33 -9.00
C ARG A 156 -19.67 -11.95 -7.52
N GLY A 157 -20.11 -10.71 -7.24
CA GLY A 157 -20.33 -10.22 -5.90
C GLY A 157 -19.10 -9.61 -5.20
N ASP A 158 -17.98 -9.46 -5.91
CA ASP A 158 -16.81 -8.73 -5.38
C ASP A 158 -17.15 -7.25 -5.15
N ARG A 159 -16.78 -6.69 -3.99
CA ARG A 159 -17.08 -5.30 -3.63
C ARG A 159 -15.83 -4.51 -3.26
N GLY A 160 -14.65 -5.11 -3.32
CA GLY A 160 -13.39 -4.45 -3.02
C GLY A 160 -13.21 -4.12 -1.53
N SER A 161 -12.28 -3.22 -1.25
CA SER A 161 -11.91 -2.81 0.11
C SER A 161 -12.21 -1.34 0.34
N THR A 162 -12.89 -1.05 1.46
CA THR A 162 -13.24 0.31 1.88
C THR A 162 -12.12 0.95 2.69
N LEU A 163 -11.95 2.27 2.54
CA LEU A 163 -11.15 3.10 3.42
C LEU A 163 -12.07 4.02 4.23
N ASN A 164 -11.85 4.13 5.54
CA ASN A 164 -12.61 5.04 6.40
C ASN A 164 -12.30 6.50 6.04
N MET A 165 -13.35 7.30 5.86
CA MET A 165 -13.22 8.68 5.43
C MET A 165 -12.80 9.63 6.56
N PRO A 166 -12.13 10.77 6.24
CA PRO A 166 -11.79 11.83 7.18
C PRO A 166 -13.02 12.64 7.54
N TYR A 167 -12.88 13.53 8.55
CA TYR A 167 -13.91 14.46 9.01
C TYR A 167 -15.19 13.81 9.56
N PHE A 168 -15.11 12.63 10.15
CA PHE A 168 -16.21 12.08 10.92
C PHE A 168 -16.56 12.99 12.11
N GLY A 169 -17.73 13.57 12.13
CA GLY A 169 -18.15 14.60 13.07
C GLY A 169 -17.85 16.05 12.62
N GLY A 170 -17.53 16.24 11.34
CA GLY A 170 -17.32 17.56 10.75
C GLY A 170 -16.15 18.33 11.35
N GLU A 171 -16.38 19.57 11.79
CA GLU A 171 -15.36 20.43 12.40
C GLU A 171 -14.80 19.89 13.72
N ASN A 172 -15.59 19.09 14.45
CA ASN A 172 -15.16 18.46 15.70
C ASN A 172 -14.38 17.16 15.50
N SER A 173 -14.08 16.82 14.26
CA SER A 173 -13.40 15.57 13.92
C SER A 173 -11.97 15.54 14.43
N THR A 174 -11.56 14.39 15.00
CA THR A 174 -10.14 14.10 15.25
C THR A 174 -9.41 13.60 14.00
N ARG A 175 -10.14 13.36 12.87
CA ARG A 175 -9.62 12.85 11.59
C ARG A 175 -9.48 13.98 10.57
N TYR A 176 -8.92 15.12 11.00
CA TYR A 176 -8.73 16.30 10.15
C TYR A 176 -7.47 16.21 9.29
N ALA A 177 -7.41 17.04 8.28
CA ALA A 177 -6.25 17.20 7.41
C ALA A 177 -5.26 18.23 7.95
N TYR A 178 -3.99 18.07 7.55
CA TYR A 178 -2.92 19.02 7.83
C TYR A 178 -2.60 19.84 6.59
N GLY A 179 -2.54 21.17 6.74
CA GLY A 179 -2.11 22.09 5.71
C GLY A 179 -0.58 22.14 5.55
N LYS A 180 -0.12 22.88 4.53
CA LYS A 180 1.32 23.01 4.19
C LYS A 180 2.20 23.54 5.32
N LYS A 181 1.63 24.25 6.29
CA LYS A 181 2.34 24.78 7.47
C LYS A 181 2.16 23.88 8.70
N GLY A 182 1.57 22.68 8.54
CA GLY A 182 1.28 21.75 9.62
C GLY A 182 0.11 22.17 10.52
N GLN A 183 -0.74 23.12 10.09
CA GLN A 183 -1.98 23.49 10.78
C GLN A 183 -3.10 22.50 10.45
N ALA A 184 -4.05 22.33 11.38
CA ALA A 184 -5.29 21.65 11.10
C ALA A 184 -6.14 22.47 10.11
N LEU A 185 -6.80 21.79 9.17
CA LEU A 185 -7.72 22.40 8.22
C LEU A 185 -9.16 22.11 8.64
N SER A 186 -10.06 23.09 8.45
CA SER A 186 -11.49 22.84 8.50
C SER A 186 -11.94 21.97 7.32
N PRO A 187 -13.15 21.39 7.33
CA PRO A 187 -13.66 20.64 6.18
C PRO A 187 -13.66 21.45 4.87
N GLU A 188 -14.02 22.73 4.93
CA GLU A 188 -14.04 23.64 3.78
C GLU A 188 -12.61 23.94 3.28
N GLU A 189 -11.70 24.29 4.19
CA GLU A 189 -10.30 24.53 3.88
C GLU A 189 -9.65 23.29 3.25
N PHE A 190 -9.99 22.10 3.75
CA PHE A 190 -9.55 20.83 3.17
C PHE A 190 -10.02 20.65 1.73
N LEU A 191 -11.30 20.88 1.45
CA LEU A 191 -11.86 20.75 0.09
C LEU A 191 -11.22 21.75 -0.87
N GLU A 192 -11.02 23.01 -0.43
CA GLU A 192 -10.29 23.99 -1.22
C GLU A 192 -8.81 23.60 -1.45
N TYR A 193 -8.19 23.04 -0.42
CA TYR A 193 -6.80 22.56 -0.55
C TYR A 193 -6.70 21.43 -1.57
N CYS A 194 -7.63 20.46 -1.53
CA CYS A 194 -7.70 19.38 -2.51
C CYS A 194 -7.85 19.92 -3.95
N LYS A 195 -8.76 20.87 -4.18
CA LYS A 195 -8.96 21.51 -5.49
C LYS A 195 -7.69 22.15 -6.04
N LYS A 196 -6.84 22.72 -5.17
CA LYS A 196 -5.59 23.41 -5.56
C LYS A 196 -4.46 22.46 -5.94
N ILE A 197 -4.50 21.21 -5.50
CA ILE A 197 -3.42 20.24 -5.70
C ILE A 197 -3.86 19.01 -6.50
N GLU A 198 -5.10 18.94 -6.96
CA GLU A 198 -5.57 17.82 -7.80
C GLU A 198 -4.79 17.75 -9.11
N LEU A 199 -4.61 16.56 -9.61
CA LEU A 199 -3.76 16.26 -10.74
C LEU A 199 -4.57 15.83 -11.97
N THR A 200 -4.09 16.21 -13.15
CA THR A 200 -4.48 15.57 -14.40
C THR A 200 -3.73 14.23 -14.55
N PRO A 201 -4.19 13.28 -15.39
CA PRO A 201 -3.44 12.07 -15.69
C PRO A 201 -2.01 12.36 -16.14
N LYS A 202 -1.83 13.38 -16.98
CA LYS A 202 -0.53 13.82 -17.51
C LYS A 202 0.41 14.30 -16.39
N THR A 203 -0.09 15.14 -15.48
CA THR A 203 0.72 15.64 -14.37
C THR A 203 1.01 14.55 -13.34
N LEU A 204 0.12 13.58 -13.15
CA LEU A 204 0.37 12.41 -12.33
C LEU A 204 1.48 11.52 -12.92
N GLU A 205 1.47 11.27 -14.22
CA GLU A 205 2.53 10.51 -14.89
C GLU A 205 3.89 11.19 -14.78
N ALA A 206 3.92 12.50 -15.03
CA ALA A 206 5.12 13.34 -14.95
C ALA A 206 5.64 13.55 -13.52
N LEU A 207 4.85 13.20 -12.49
CA LEU A 207 5.27 13.32 -11.10
C LEU A 207 6.40 12.34 -10.81
N GLU A 208 7.63 12.82 -10.81
CA GLU A 208 8.79 12.02 -10.42
C GLU A 208 8.95 12.03 -8.91
N ALA A 209 9.03 10.85 -8.31
CA ALA A 209 9.56 10.72 -6.97
C ALA A 209 11.06 11.03 -7.03
N SER A 210 11.52 12.03 -6.28
CA SER A 210 12.85 12.66 -6.31
C SER A 210 13.97 11.88 -7.02
N PRO A 211 14.69 12.49 -7.98
CA PRO A 211 15.76 11.80 -8.69
C PRO A 211 16.83 11.35 -7.72
N LEU A 212 17.28 10.11 -7.88
CA LEU A 212 18.42 9.55 -7.18
C LEU A 212 19.65 10.38 -7.46
N ASN A 213 20.40 10.67 -6.42
CA ASN A 213 21.65 11.43 -6.51
C ASN A 213 22.62 10.71 -7.49
N GLU A 214 23.14 11.43 -8.48
CA GLU A 214 24.02 10.88 -9.54
C GLU A 214 25.28 10.15 -9.03
N SER A 215 25.60 10.32 -7.75
CA SER A 215 26.77 9.70 -7.11
C SER A 215 26.68 8.19 -6.88
N ILE A 216 25.55 7.54 -7.23
CA ILE A 216 25.33 6.11 -6.94
C ILE A 216 25.18 5.27 -8.21
N ASN A 217 25.97 5.53 -9.22
CA ASN A 217 25.98 4.78 -10.47
C ASN A 217 26.24 3.26 -10.30
N TRP A 218 26.88 2.84 -9.20
CA TRP A 218 27.12 1.42 -8.94
C TRP A 218 25.81 0.65 -8.63
N LEU A 219 24.77 1.31 -8.09
CA LEU A 219 23.42 0.74 -7.85
C LEU A 219 22.47 0.89 -9.04
N ASP A 220 22.94 1.36 -10.20
CA ASP A 220 22.07 1.45 -11.39
C ASP A 220 21.44 0.10 -11.73
N GLN A 221 20.14 0.14 -12.10
CA GLN A 221 19.32 -1.06 -12.33
C GLN A 221 19.14 -1.97 -11.11
N GLY A 222 19.53 -1.52 -9.91
CA GLY A 222 19.30 -2.21 -8.64
C GLY A 222 17.96 -1.90 -8.00
N PRO A 223 17.64 -2.53 -6.84
CA PRO A 223 16.42 -2.27 -6.09
C PRO A 223 16.29 -0.80 -5.67
N PRO A 224 15.14 -0.15 -5.92
CA PRO A 224 14.92 1.25 -5.54
C PRO A 224 15.08 1.51 -4.03
N CYS A 225 14.70 0.54 -3.19
CA CYS A 225 14.86 0.63 -1.73
C CYS A 225 16.33 0.71 -1.32
N LEU A 226 17.21 -0.06 -1.95
CA LEU A 226 18.66 0.02 -1.68
C LEU A 226 19.24 1.34 -2.16
N GLN A 227 18.83 1.82 -3.34
CA GLN A 227 19.23 3.13 -3.83
C GLN A 227 18.87 4.24 -2.84
N HIS A 228 17.64 4.20 -2.31
CA HIS A 228 17.18 5.17 -1.31
C HIS A 228 17.99 5.09 -0.01
N LEU A 229 18.17 3.88 0.55
CA LEU A 229 18.87 3.67 1.82
C LEU A 229 20.36 4.02 1.76
N VAL A 230 21.01 3.81 0.63
CA VAL A 230 22.41 4.20 0.45
C VAL A 230 22.57 5.73 0.44
N VAL A 231 21.59 6.46 -0.10
CA VAL A 231 21.59 7.95 -0.08
C VAL A 231 21.31 8.50 1.32
N GLN A 232 20.31 7.93 2.01
CA GLN A 232 19.87 8.44 3.30
C GLN A 232 20.66 7.89 4.51
N GLY A 233 21.38 6.81 4.29
CA GLY A 233 22.03 6.01 5.34
C GLY A 233 21.13 4.91 5.89
N PHE A 234 21.76 3.88 6.46
CA PHE A 234 21.05 2.75 7.08
C PHE A 234 20.79 3.05 8.56
N PRO A 235 19.53 2.94 9.05
CA PRO A 235 19.21 3.18 10.45
C PRO A 235 20.03 2.31 11.41
N LYS A 236 20.30 2.82 12.60
CA LYS A 236 21.02 2.07 13.65
C LYS A 236 20.30 0.73 13.94
N GLY A 237 21.04 -0.37 14.01
CA GLY A 237 20.51 -1.72 14.21
C GLY A 237 20.11 -2.46 12.93
N THR A 238 20.03 -1.77 11.77
CA THR A 238 19.62 -2.38 10.49
C THR A 238 20.77 -2.53 9.48
N ARG A 239 21.98 -2.07 9.83
CA ARG A 239 23.16 -2.06 8.93
C ARG A 239 23.55 -3.45 8.44
N ASN A 240 23.50 -4.47 9.31
CA ASN A 240 23.81 -5.85 8.94
C ASN A 240 22.84 -6.37 7.87
N SER A 241 21.51 -6.21 8.09
CA SER A 241 20.48 -6.56 7.10
C SER A 241 20.61 -5.73 5.82
N GLY A 242 20.93 -4.44 5.94
CA GLY A 242 21.19 -3.55 4.81
C GLY A 242 22.36 -4.03 3.97
N LEU A 243 23.53 -4.28 4.58
CA LEU A 243 24.73 -4.72 3.90
C LEU A 243 24.56 -6.11 3.27
N PHE A 244 23.80 -7.03 3.91
CA PHE A 244 23.43 -8.30 3.32
C PHE A 244 22.70 -8.13 1.97
N ASN A 245 21.69 -7.25 1.92
CA ASN A 245 20.93 -7.01 0.68
C ASN A 245 21.75 -6.29 -0.38
N VAL A 246 22.65 -5.40 0.02
CA VAL A 246 23.67 -4.82 -0.88
C VAL A 246 24.57 -5.93 -1.45
N GLY A 247 25.02 -6.87 -0.63
CA GLY A 247 25.81 -8.03 -1.06
C GLY A 247 25.08 -8.90 -2.09
N VAL A 248 23.78 -9.14 -1.90
CA VAL A 248 22.95 -9.85 -2.87
C VAL A 248 22.90 -9.10 -4.22
N PHE A 249 22.79 -7.78 -4.21
CA PHE A 249 22.84 -6.96 -5.42
C PHE A 249 24.21 -7.03 -6.09
N LEU A 250 25.28 -6.83 -5.31
CA LEU A 250 26.64 -6.82 -5.84
C LEU A 250 27.00 -8.14 -6.52
N ARG A 251 26.64 -9.27 -5.89
CA ARG A 251 26.87 -10.59 -6.47
C ARG A 251 26.09 -10.80 -7.78
N LYS A 252 24.88 -10.26 -7.89
CA LYS A 252 24.10 -10.31 -9.14
C LYS A 252 24.70 -9.47 -10.27
N LYS A 253 25.34 -8.34 -9.92
CA LYS A 253 25.87 -7.38 -10.90
C LYS A 253 27.34 -7.59 -11.22
N TYR A 254 28.15 -7.97 -10.23
CA TYR A 254 29.61 -8.08 -10.30
C TYR A 254 30.05 -9.47 -9.87
N ALA A 255 30.18 -10.40 -10.83
CA ALA A 255 30.40 -11.81 -10.51
C ALA A 255 31.78 -12.08 -9.79
N ASP A 256 32.82 -11.35 -10.17
CA ASP A 256 34.21 -11.70 -9.79
C ASP A 256 34.81 -10.80 -8.68
N ASP A 257 34.31 -9.59 -8.46
CA ASP A 257 34.88 -8.62 -7.49
C ASP A 257 33.86 -8.06 -6.46
N TRP A 258 32.70 -8.69 -6.34
CA TRP A 258 31.61 -8.23 -5.47
C TRP A 258 31.98 -8.20 -3.98
N GLU A 259 32.85 -9.11 -3.50
CA GLU A 259 33.26 -9.18 -2.09
C GLU A 259 34.10 -7.95 -1.70
N LYS A 260 35.07 -7.57 -2.54
CA LYS A 260 35.87 -6.36 -2.33
C LYS A 260 34.99 -5.11 -2.31
N ARG A 261 34.05 -5.03 -3.25
CA ARG A 261 33.08 -3.92 -3.30
C ARG A 261 32.19 -3.86 -2.06
N LEU A 262 31.86 -5.00 -1.45
CA LEU A 262 31.06 -5.05 -0.23
C LEU A 262 31.80 -4.39 0.95
N GLU A 263 33.12 -4.57 1.07
CA GLU A 263 33.96 -3.91 2.07
C GLU A 263 34.02 -2.40 1.84
N ASP A 264 34.26 -1.97 0.60
CA ASP A 264 34.31 -0.55 0.23
C ASP A 264 32.98 0.16 0.53
N ILE A 265 31.86 -0.49 0.22
CA ILE A 265 30.52 0.05 0.49
C ILE A 265 30.22 0.09 1.99
N ASN A 266 30.66 -0.90 2.76
CA ASN A 266 30.54 -0.87 4.21
C ASN A 266 31.22 0.38 4.79
N ILE A 267 32.46 0.66 4.35
CA ILE A 267 33.23 1.82 4.84
C ILE A 267 32.56 3.13 4.40
N GLN A 268 32.06 3.20 3.19
CA GLN A 268 31.55 4.44 2.59
C GLN A 268 30.11 4.79 3.03
N PHE A 269 29.25 3.79 3.21
CA PHE A 269 27.80 4.03 3.38
C PHE A 269 27.21 3.50 4.70
N MET A 270 27.93 2.68 5.50
CA MET A 270 27.45 2.29 6.82
C MET A 270 28.05 3.20 7.90
N GLN A 271 27.20 3.77 8.77
CA GLN A 271 27.64 4.71 9.80
C GLN A 271 27.19 4.28 11.19
N PRO A 272 28.11 3.92 12.08
CA PRO A 272 29.51 3.58 11.78
C PRO A 272 29.60 2.32 10.94
N PRO A 273 30.73 2.08 10.23
CA PRO A 273 30.94 0.84 9.49
C PRO A 273 30.81 -0.40 10.36
N LEU A 274 30.38 -1.52 9.78
CA LEU A 274 30.41 -2.82 10.45
C LEU A 274 31.85 -3.32 10.59
N GLY A 275 32.12 -4.09 11.64
CA GLY A 275 33.43 -4.70 11.85
C GLY A 275 33.80 -5.70 10.75
N ALA A 276 35.10 -5.85 10.44
CA ALA A 276 35.61 -6.73 9.40
C ALA A 276 35.04 -8.17 9.50
N GLN A 277 34.95 -8.70 10.73
CA GLN A 277 34.41 -10.04 10.96
C GLN A 277 32.93 -10.18 10.59
N GLU A 278 32.12 -9.12 10.83
CA GLU A 278 30.71 -9.09 10.43
C GLU A 278 30.60 -9.06 8.90
N VAL A 279 31.39 -8.22 8.23
CA VAL A 279 31.41 -8.12 6.76
C VAL A 279 31.81 -9.46 6.14
N LEU A 280 32.84 -10.11 6.64
CA LEU A 280 33.24 -11.45 6.21
C LEU A 280 32.14 -12.50 6.40
N THR A 281 31.41 -12.43 7.51
CA THR A 281 30.29 -13.34 7.79
C THR A 281 29.15 -13.14 6.79
N ILE A 282 28.82 -11.88 6.49
CA ILE A 282 27.82 -11.52 5.47
C ILE A 282 28.28 -11.99 4.09
N GLY A 283 29.54 -11.76 3.72
CA GLY A 283 30.10 -12.22 2.45
C GLY A 283 29.98 -13.73 2.29
N LYS A 284 30.45 -14.51 3.27
CA LYS A 284 30.28 -15.96 3.28
C LYS A 284 28.85 -16.43 3.19
N GLN A 285 27.94 -15.73 3.86
CA GLN A 285 26.52 -16.04 3.78
C GLN A 285 25.99 -15.81 2.37
N VAL A 286 26.25 -14.65 1.76
CA VAL A 286 25.82 -14.32 0.40
C VAL A 286 26.41 -15.28 -0.63
N GLN A 287 27.64 -15.78 -0.42
CA GLN A 287 28.33 -16.70 -1.31
C GLN A 287 27.71 -18.11 -1.34
N ARG A 288 27.14 -18.60 -0.23
CA ARG A 288 26.69 -19.99 -0.08
C ARG A 288 25.65 -20.46 -1.08
N LYS A 289 24.73 -19.57 -1.51
CA LYS A 289 23.66 -19.86 -2.47
C LYS A 289 23.14 -18.59 -3.09
N ASP A 290 22.35 -18.69 -4.14
CA ASP A 290 21.65 -17.55 -4.71
C ASP A 290 20.55 -17.09 -3.77
N TYR A 291 20.76 -15.95 -3.13
CA TYR A 291 19.80 -15.33 -2.24
C TYR A 291 18.89 -14.36 -2.97
N PHE A 292 17.64 -14.28 -2.48
CA PHE A 292 16.73 -13.21 -2.80
C PHE A 292 16.88 -12.04 -1.83
N TYR A 293 16.46 -10.84 -2.26
CA TYR A 293 16.37 -9.70 -1.35
C TYR A 293 15.36 -9.98 -0.24
N LYS A 294 15.68 -9.56 0.98
CA LYS A 294 14.80 -9.69 2.14
C LYS A 294 13.78 -8.54 2.17
N CYS A 295 12.89 -8.50 1.17
CA CYS A 295 11.99 -7.37 0.92
C CYS A 295 11.01 -7.07 2.07
N ASN A 296 10.71 -8.06 2.92
CA ASN A 296 9.80 -7.92 4.07
C ASN A 296 10.51 -7.51 5.36
N ASP A 297 11.87 -7.47 5.36
CA ASP A 297 12.66 -7.13 6.54
C ASP A 297 13.01 -5.65 6.55
N GLN A 298 13.08 -5.06 7.75
CA GLN A 298 13.60 -3.71 7.90
C GLN A 298 15.12 -3.67 7.64
N PRO A 299 15.61 -2.58 7.05
CA PRO A 299 14.95 -1.32 6.68
C PRO A 299 14.31 -1.32 5.28
N ILE A 300 14.44 -2.41 4.52
CA ILE A 300 14.04 -2.48 3.11
C ILE A 300 12.53 -2.36 2.93
N ALA A 301 11.75 -3.00 3.81
CA ALA A 301 10.30 -3.02 3.74
C ALA A 301 9.69 -1.61 3.66
N SER A 302 10.18 -0.69 4.50
CA SER A 302 9.70 0.70 4.54
C SER A 302 9.93 1.50 3.26
N HIS A 303 10.88 1.08 2.42
CA HIS A 303 11.23 1.79 1.17
C HIS A 303 10.97 0.93 -0.07
N CYS A 304 10.26 -0.19 0.09
CA CYS A 304 10.02 -1.13 -1.01
C CYS A 304 9.12 -0.54 -2.09
N ASN A 305 9.64 -0.48 -3.32
CA ASN A 305 8.88 -0.16 -4.52
C ASN A 305 8.92 -1.36 -5.46
N SER A 306 8.13 -2.40 -5.13
CA SER A 306 8.14 -3.67 -5.88
C SER A 306 7.77 -3.51 -7.37
N PRO A 307 6.80 -2.66 -7.78
CA PRO A 307 6.50 -2.46 -9.19
C PRO A 307 7.71 -1.96 -10.00
N LEU A 308 8.40 -0.94 -9.48
CA LEU A 308 9.62 -0.43 -10.13
C LEU A 308 10.77 -1.43 -10.05
N CYS A 309 10.93 -2.12 -8.90
CA CYS A 309 11.98 -3.11 -8.71
C CYS A 309 11.87 -4.29 -9.71
N ARG A 310 10.66 -4.68 -10.08
CA ARG A 310 10.41 -5.74 -11.08
C ARG A 310 10.89 -5.36 -12.48
N THR A 311 10.92 -4.09 -12.83
CA THR A 311 11.40 -3.61 -14.13
C THR A 311 12.92 -3.47 -14.19
N ARG A 312 13.62 -3.55 -13.05
CA ARG A 312 15.06 -3.39 -12.96
C ARG A 312 15.80 -4.69 -13.26
N LYS A 313 16.91 -4.61 -14.01
CA LYS A 313 17.73 -5.76 -14.39
C LYS A 313 18.22 -6.58 -13.18
N PHE A 314 18.62 -5.89 -12.11
CA PHE A 314 19.12 -6.51 -10.87
C PHE A 314 18.12 -6.36 -9.70
N GLY A 315 16.86 -6.05 -10.00
CA GLY A 315 15.78 -6.03 -9.03
C GLY A 315 15.30 -7.44 -8.67
N ILE A 316 14.04 -7.53 -8.24
CA ILE A 316 13.41 -8.82 -7.92
C ILE A 316 13.03 -9.63 -9.17
N GLY A 317 13.06 -9.02 -10.37
CA GLY A 317 12.73 -9.67 -11.63
C GLY A 317 11.24 -10.00 -11.80
N ALA A 318 10.83 -10.35 -13.03
CA ALA A 318 9.47 -10.83 -13.30
C ALA A 318 9.20 -12.20 -12.65
N ASN A 319 10.26 -13.00 -12.42
CA ASN A 319 10.23 -14.34 -11.83
C ASN A 319 10.75 -14.38 -10.40
N GLY A 320 10.71 -13.28 -9.67
CA GLY A 320 11.17 -13.20 -8.27
C GLY A 320 10.35 -14.09 -7.34
N GLY A 321 10.67 -15.31 -7.33
CA GLY A 321 10.53 -16.48 -6.44
C GLY A 321 9.21 -16.73 -5.71
N THR A 322 8.48 -15.74 -5.29
CA THR A 322 7.17 -15.93 -4.64
C THR A 322 6.11 -15.20 -5.45
N PRO A 323 5.04 -15.87 -5.87
CA PRO A 323 3.92 -15.22 -6.54
C PRO A 323 3.40 -14.06 -5.70
N LEU A 324 3.08 -12.94 -6.33
CA LEU A 324 2.48 -11.81 -5.62
C LEU A 324 0.99 -12.08 -5.42
N PHE A 325 0.63 -12.53 -4.24
CA PHE A 325 -0.74 -12.69 -3.79
C PHE A 325 -1.10 -11.54 -2.84
N SER A 326 -2.27 -10.95 -3.01
CA SER A 326 -2.75 -9.87 -2.14
C SER A 326 -4.27 -9.74 -2.18
N ASN A 327 -4.80 -8.96 -1.24
CA ASN A 327 -6.19 -8.52 -1.22
C ASN A 327 -7.20 -9.69 -1.21
N LEU A 328 -6.96 -10.69 -0.32
CA LEU A 328 -7.92 -11.74 -0.09
C LEU A 328 -9.21 -11.13 0.48
N THR A 329 -10.31 -11.38 -0.21
CA THR A 329 -11.65 -10.94 0.17
C THR A 329 -12.55 -12.16 0.28
N LYS A 330 -13.30 -12.29 1.37
CA LYS A 330 -14.33 -13.30 1.55
C LYS A 330 -15.71 -12.66 1.42
N GLN A 331 -16.54 -13.17 0.52
CA GLN A 331 -17.97 -12.91 0.52
C GLN A 331 -18.62 -13.89 1.49
N ASP A 332 -19.38 -13.35 2.47
CA ASP A 332 -20.07 -14.17 3.48
C ASP A 332 -21.36 -14.72 2.90
N SER A 333 -21.22 -15.77 2.10
CA SER A 333 -22.27 -16.56 1.43
C SER A 333 -22.12 -18.02 1.84
N ASP A 334 -23.11 -18.85 1.53
CA ASP A 334 -23.05 -20.31 1.76
C ASP A 334 -23.25 -21.03 0.41
N PRO A 335 -22.19 -21.68 -0.14
CA PRO A 335 -20.79 -21.69 0.32
C PRO A 335 -20.09 -20.32 0.16
N PRO A 336 -19.01 -20.06 0.94
CA PRO A 336 -18.27 -18.81 0.84
C PRO A 336 -17.52 -18.70 -0.49
N ILE A 337 -17.54 -17.51 -1.08
CA ILE A 337 -16.79 -17.15 -2.29
C ILE A 337 -15.58 -16.30 -1.87
N TRP A 338 -14.43 -16.58 -2.47
CA TRP A 338 -13.19 -15.87 -2.20
C TRP A 338 -12.68 -15.14 -3.43
N PHE A 339 -12.12 -13.97 -3.25
CA PHE A 339 -11.45 -13.22 -4.31
C PHE A 339 -10.01 -12.94 -3.91
N LEU A 340 -9.07 -13.15 -4.82
CA LEU A 340 -7.65 -12.97 -4.58
C LEU A 340 -6.98 -12.28 -5.76
N ASP A 341 -6.15 -11.28 -5.50
CA ASP A 341 -5.29 -10.67 -6.52
C ASP A 341 -4.05 -11.56 -6.73
N VAL A 342 -3.79 -11.93 -7.98
CA VAL A 342 -2.64 -12.72 -8.39
C VAL A 342 -1.95 -12.03 -9.54
N GLU A 343 -0.75 -11.49 -9.32
CA GLU A 343 0.09 -10.89 -10.36
C GLU A 343 -0.64 -9.87 -11.27
N GLY A 344 -1.52 -9.07 -10.69
CA GLY A 344 -2.24 -8.01 -11.40
C GLY A 344 -3.58 -8.42 -12.02
N GLY A 345 -3.99 -9.69 -11.86
CA GLY A 345 -5.35 -10.17 -12.14
C GLY A 345 -6.09 -10.50 -10.86
N ARG A 346 -7.41 -10.60 -10.92
CA ARG A 346 -8.26 -10.98 -9.80
C ARG A 346 -8.97 -12.28 -10.08
N LEU A 347 -8.89 -13.21 -9.13
CA LEU A 347 -9.49 -14.55 -9.19
C LEU A 347 -10.68 -14.66 -8.27
N GLU A 348 -11.71 -15.38 -8.72
CA GLU A 348 -12.74 -16.00 -7.90
C GLU A 348 -12.29 -17.41 -7.54
N LEU A 349 -12.37 -17.78 -6.26
CA LEU A 349 -11.88 -19.02 -5.72
C LEU A 349 -12.92 -19.65 -4.78
N GLU A 350 -12.91 -20.96 -4.69
CA GLU A 350 -13.56 -21.74 -3.64
C GLU A 350 -12.56 -22.01 -2.50
N THR A 351 -13.05 -22.41 -1.34
CA THR A 351 -12.19 -22.74 -0.19
C THR A 351 -11.13 -23.81 -0.54
N ASP A 352 -11.51 -24.83 -1.29
CA ASP A 352 -10.60 -25.89 -1.72
C ASP A 352 -9.51 -25.41 -2.68
N ASP A 353 -9.76 -24.33 -3.45
CA ASP A 353 -8.75 -23.76 -4.33
C ASP A 353 -7.64 -23.07 -3.53
N LEU A 354 -7.97 -22.45 -2.39
CA LEU A 354 -6.98 -21.87 -1.47
C LEU A 354 -6.14 -22.94 -0.76
N LEU A 355 -6.75 -24.09 -0.46
CA LEU A 355 -6.08 -25.17 0.27
C LEU A 355 -5.20 -26.05 -0.61
N ASN A 356 -5.42 -26.08 -1.93
CA ASN A 356 -4.74 -26.99 -2.85
C ASN A 356 -4.04 -26.24 -4.00
N GLN A 357 -2.69 -26.19 -3.96
CA GLN A 357 -1.89 -25.48 -4.96
C GLN A 357 -2.16 -25.93 -6.42
N ASN A 358 -2.47 -27.22 -6.67
CA ASN A 358 -2.73 -27.68 -8.03
C ASN A 358 -4.07 -27.16 -8.55
N ARG A 359 -5.11 -27.09 -7.70
CA ARG A 359 -6.40 -26.47 -8.04
C ARG A 359 -6.21 -24.98 -8.27
N PHE A 360 -5.48 -24.32 -7.38
CA PHE A 360 -5.15 -22.91 -7.49
C PHE A 360 -4.43 -22.58 -8.82
N GLN A 361 -3.39 -23.35 -9.18
CA GLN A 361 -2.67 -23.14 -10.45
C GLN A 361 -3.57 -23.31 -11.67
N ARG A 362 -4.54 -24.26 -11.66
CA ARG A 362 -5.53 -24.39 -12.74
C ARG A 362 -6.42 -23.16 -12.83
N LYS A 363 -6.95 -22.66 -11.72
CA LYS A 363 -7.76 -21.43 -11.69
C LYS A 363 -6.97 -20.23 -12.24
N CYS A 364 -5.67 -20.10 -11.89
CA CYS A 364 -4.81 -19.05 -12.44
C CYS A 364 -4.61 -19.22 -13.97
N MET A 365 -4.41 -20.43 -14.44
CA MET A 365 -4.27 -20.71 -15.87
C MET A 365 -5.55 -20.36 -16.64
N ASP A 366 -6.69 -20.81 -16.13
CA ASP A 366 -7.99 -20.66 -16.81
C ASP A 366 -8.45 -19.19 -16.85
N ALA A 367 -8.25 -18.45 -15.76
CA ALA A 367 -8.75 -17.07 -15.64
C ALA A 367 -7.72 -16.01 -16.05
N LEU A 368 -6.43 -16.24 -15.87
CA LEU A 368 -5.37 -15.24 -16.06
C LEU A 368 -4.36 -15.61 -17.15
N ASN A 369 -4.44 -16.80 -17.76
CA ASN A 369 -3.43 -17.37 -18.66
C ASN A 369 -2.02 -17.37 -18.05
N LYS A 370 -1.92 -17.62 -16.74
CA LYS A 370 -0.66 -17.62 -15.98
C LYS A 370 -0.62 -18.82 -15.04
N ILE A 371 0.57 -19.40 -14.86
CA ILE A 371 0.81 -20.48 -13.91
C ILE A 371 1.84 -19.97 -12.89
N PRO A 372 1.43 -19.58 -11.68
CA PRO A 372 2.38 -19.20 -10.64
C PRO A 372 3.24 -20.39 -10.25
N PRO A 373 4.53 -20.19 -9.88
CA PRO A 373 5.40 -21.27 -9.47
C PRO A 373 4.87 -21.97 -8.22
N LYS A 374 5.00 -23.29 -8.18
CA LYS A 374 4.66 -24.09 -7.03
C LYS A 374 5.68 -23.86 -5.91
N VAL A 375 5.22 -23.63 -4.70
CA VAL A 375 6.06 -23.48 -3.51
C VAL A 375 5.99 -24.71 -2.62
N LYS A 376 6.89 -24.85 -1.63
CA LYS A 376 6.79 -25.91 -0.63
C LYS A 376 5.52 -25.78 0.19
N GLU A 377 4.93 -26.88 0.60
CA GLU A 377 3.63 -26.92 1.29
C GLU A 377 3.59 -26.02 2.56
N ASN A 378 4.65 -26.04 3.35
CA ASN A 378 4.74 -25.17 4.54
C ASN A 378 4.78 -23.66 4.18
N VAL A 379 5.41 -23.30 3.05
CA VAL A 379 5.43 -21.93 2.54
C VAL A 379 4.05 -21.54 2.02
N TRP A 380 3.36 -22.45 1.34
CA TRP A 380 1.98 -22.24 0.88
C TRP A 380 1.05 -21.92 2.05
N ARG A 381 1.09 -22.75 3.11
CA ARG A 381 0.29 -22.51 4.32
C ARG A 381 0.59 -21.18 4.99
N GLN A 382 1.87 -20.77 5.05
CA GLN A 382 2.24 -19.46 5.59
C GLN A 382 1.67 -18.31 4.75
N ILE A 383 1.71 -18.41 3.42
CA ILE A 383 1.12 -17.42 2.52
C ILE A 383 -0.38 -17.30 2.76
N ILE A 384 -1.10 -18.43 2.80
CA ILE A 384 -2.54 -18.42 3.05
C ILE A 384 -2.86 -17.83 4.43
N GLN A 385 -2.10 -18.18 5.47
CA GLN A 385 -2.31 -17.60 6.80
C GLN A 385 -2.11 -16.08 6.81
N GLN A 386 -1.05 -15.56 6.19
CA GLN A 386 -0.83 -14.12 6.08
C GLN A 386 -1.95 -13.40 5.32
N LEU A 387 -2.51 -14.03 4.28
CA LEU A 387 -3.66 -13.50 3.57
C LEU A 387 -4.92 -13.49 4.43
N LEU A 388 -5.13 -14.52 5.25
CA LEU A 388 -6.25 -14.60 6.20
C LEU A 388 -6.13 -13.58 7.33
N ASP A 389 -4.92 -13.30 7.81
CA ASP A 389 -4.66 -12.27 8.84
C ASP A 389 -5.01 -10.85 8.33
N ALA A 390 -4.93 -10.63 7.01
CA ALA A 390 -5.29 -9.38 6.33
C ALA A 390 -6.65 -9.44 5.59
N LEU A 391 -7.51 -10.40 5.96
CA LEU A 391 -8.77 -10.69 5.26
C LEU A 391 -9.76 -9.52 5.30
N THR A 392 -10.33 -9.19 4.15
CA THR A 392 -11.53 -8.35 4.03
C THR A 392 -12.78 -9.22 3.93
N VAL A 393 -13.79 -8.98 4.77
CA VAL A 393 -15.08 -9.68 4.72
C VAL A 393 -16.14 -8.75 4.17
N VAL A 394 -16.91 -9.23 3.19
CA VAL A 394 -18.06 -8.55 2.58
C VAL A 394 -19.33 -9.27 3.00
N GLU A 395 -20.18 -8.61 3.76
CA GLU A 395 -21.50 -9.11 4.12
C GLU A 395 -22.47 -8.84 2.98
N VAL A 396 -23.17 -9.89 2.53
CA VAL A 396 -24.27 -9.76 1.56
C VAL A 396 -25.56 -9.64 2.37
N PRO A 397 -26.35 -8.58 2.23
CA PRO A 397 -27.65 -8.50 2.90
C PRO A 397 -28.54 -9.67 2.47
N LYS A 398 -29.16 -10.32 3.43
CA LYS A 398 -30.18 -11.38 3.19
C LYS A 398 -31.42 -10.80 2.54
#